data_9176e9803634955fb718ea2b8be6dc4e
#
_entry.id   9176e9803634955fb718ea2b8be6dc4e
#
_cell.length_a   1.000
_cell.length_b   1.000
_cell.length_c   1.000
_cell.angle_alpha   90.00
_cell.angle_beta   90.00
_cell.angle_gamma   90.00
#
_symmetry.space_group_name_H-M   'P 1'
#
loop_
_entity.id
_entity.type
_entity.pdbx_description
1 polymer ?
#
loop_
_entity_poly.entity_id
_entity_poly.type
_entity_poly.pdbx_seq_one_letter_code
_entity_poly.pdbx_strand_id
1 'polypeptide(L)'
;GADKERYDAGPTRGAAGGFLTGWRKWVLAAVVAAVVLGVALGVGLGVGLNNDSDSDSDKSSGAGSGSSSGHRDTGAPPATPNTTTPQSLTALPRWNWTDADKKAFGVNIGGQFLLERWLYEDWMTEVGGADAWDEWSMSRNLGEEKMRNVLDNHMSTWFVESHLDTLQQAGINMIRIPIGYWPFLSTAETGEPYVNASQLDYLSLALNWAWERKMYVLMDMHGLPGSQNGDQSSGHNMSLNSNGNNDVPWFTPQNQNLSKVAVTNMFEWLTKHPAHSVISGVTTVNEPQTDNGNTTRVSILRDFYRWSIQQGDKYNLPVILHHGFVPEPYRYW
;
A
#
# COMPACT_ATOMS: atom_id res chain seq x y z
N GLY A 1 -45.89 -13.51 -47.23
CA GLY A 1 -44.62 -14.06 -47.44
C GLY A 1 -43.64 -13.45 -46.47
N ALA A 2 -43.15 -14.21 -45.49
CA ALA A 2 -42.07 -13.81 -44.65
C ALA A 2 -41.12 -15.01 -44.57
N ASP A 3 -40.01 -14.91 -45.26
CA ASP A 3 -38.93 -15.88 -45.22
C ASP A 3 -38.17 -15.78 -43.86
N LYS A 4 -38.13 -16.90 -43.15
CA LYS A 4 -37.28 -17.11 -41.99
C LYS A 4 -35.96 -17.71 -42.46
N GLU A 5 -34.89 -16.96 -42.49
CA GLU A 5 -33.54 -17.52 -42.62
C GLU A 5 -33.15 -18.25 -41.32
N ARG A 6 -32.86 -19.54 -41.46
CA ARG A 6 -32.23 -20.38 -40.41
C ARG A 6 -30.74 -20.16 -40.49
N TYR A 7 -30.14 -19.72 -39.38
CA TYR A 7 -28.72 -19.79 -39.20
C TYR A 7 -28.35 -21.19 -38.69
N ASP A 8 -27.57 -21.91 -39.50
CA ASP A 8 -26.94 -23.19 -39.13
C ASP A 8 -25.80 -22.95 -38.12
N ALA A 9 -25.90 -23.61 -37.00
CA ALA A 9 -24.84 -23.62 -36.00
C ALA A 9 -23.75 -24.64 -36.41
N GLY A 10 -22.58 -24.14 -36.79
CA GLY A 10 -21.38 -24.97 -37.00
C GLY A 10 -20.84 -25.58 -35.71
N PRO A 11 -20.03 -26.66 -35.77
CA PRO A 11 -19.65 -27.46 -34.61
C PRO A 11 -18.75 -26.70 -33.67
N THR A 12 -19.11 -26.70 -32.38
CA THR A 12 -18.32 -26.22 -31.26
C THR A 12 -17.06 -27.03 -31.10
N ARG A 13 -15.90 -26.42 -31.36
CA ARG A 13 -14.59 -26.97 -30.94
C ARG A 13 -14.49 -26.90 -29.42
N GLY A 14 -14.41 -28.07 -28.79
CA GLY A 14 -14.20 -28.21 -27.38
C GLY A 14 -12.89 -27.55 -26.94
N ALA A 15 -12.98 -26.68 -25.91
CA ALA A 15 -11.85 -26.14 -25.21
C ALA A 15 -11.14 -27.28 -24.47
N ALA A 16 -9.94 -27.64 -24.90
CA ALA A 16 -9.04 -28.52 -24.16
C ALA A 16 -8.53 -27.75 -22.92
N GLY A 17 -9.24 -27.89 -21.80
CA GLY A 17 -8.76 -27.51 -20.50
C GLY A 17 -7.58 -28.40 -20.09
N GLY A 18 -6.36 -27.88 -20.22
CA GLY A 18 -5.16 -28.56 -19.73
C GLY A 18 -5.17 -28.65 -18.22
N PHE A 19 -5.71 -29.71 -17.66
CA PHE A 19 -5.56 -30.06 -16.26
C PHE A 19 -4.08 -30.40 -16.02
N LEU A 20 -3.40 -29.59 -15.22
CA LEU A 20 -2.08 -29.90 -14.71
C LEU A 20 -2.15 -31.25 -13.99
N THR A 21 -1.41 -32.23 -14.50
CA THR A 21 -1.34 -33.59 -13.93
C THR A 21 -0.94 -33.51 -12.44
N GLY A 22 -1.54 -34.37 -11.61
CA GLY A 22 -1.53 -34.28 -10.14
C GLY A 22 -0.17 -34.09 -9.47
N TRP A 23 0.93 -34.59 -10.06
CA TRP A 23 2.27 -34.45 -9.49
C TRP A 23 2.81 -33.01 -9.52
N ARG A 24 2.43 -32.19 -10.51
CA ARG A 24 2.86 -30.77 -10.60
C ARG A 24 2.25 -29.91 -9.49
N LYS A 25 1.06 -30.25 -8.99
CA LYS A 25 0.47 -29.62 -7.81
C LYS A 25 1.27 -29.90 -6.55
N TRP A 26 1.75 -31.13 -6.40
CA TRP A 26 2.58 -31.53 -5.27
C TRP A 26 3.98 -30.94 -5.32
N VAL A 27 4.57 -30.79 -6.52
CA VAL A 27 5.85 -30.10 -6.69
C VAL A 27 5.73 -28.62 -6.35
N LEU A 28 4.65 -27.95 -6.79
CA LEU A 28 4.40 -26.55 -6.43
C LEU A 28 4.20 -26.38 -4.91
N ALA A 29 3.42 -27.27 -4.28
CA ALA A 29 3.22 -27.27 -2.84
C ALA A 29 4.53 -27.54 -2.06
N ALA A 30 5.39 -28.44 -2.56
CA ALA A 30 6.68 -28.71 -1.96
C ALA A 30 7.66 -27.53 -2.08
N VAL A 31 7.67 -26.82 -3.23
CA VAL A 31 8.49 -25.64 -3.42
C VAL A 31 8.02 -24.50 -2.50
N VAL A 32 6.72 -24.27 -2.39
CA VAL A 32 6.17 -23.25 -1.47
C VAL A 32 6.50 -23.60 -0.02
N ALA A 33 6.36 -24.88 0.39
CA ALA A 33 6.73 -25.34 1.73
C ALA A 33 8.24 -25.21 2.01
N ALA A 34 9.09 -25.47 1.02
CA ALA A 34 10.55 -25.32 1.15
C ALA A 34 10.96 -23.83 1.28
N VAL A 35 10.30 -22.93 0.57
CA VAL A 35 10.52 -21.47 0.69
C VAL A 35 10.09 -20.96 2.06
N VAL A 36 8.92 -21.40 2.56
CA VAL A 36 8.42 -21.03 3.90
C VAL A 36 9.32 -21.57 5.00
N LEU A 37 9.80 -22.82 4.88
CA LEU A 37 10.77 -23.40 5.82
C LEU A 37 12.14 -22.74 5.74
N GLY A 38 12.59 -22.35 4.54
CA GLY A 38 13.86 -21.66 4.35
C GLY A 38 13.86 -20.26 4.99
N VAL A 39 12.76 -19.54 4.89
CA VAL A 39 12.58 -18.25 5.55
C VAL A 39 12.51 -18.41 7.08
N ALA A 40 11.78 -19.41 7.57
CA ALA A 40 11.70 -19.67 9.02
C ALA A 40 13.05 -20.09 9.65
N LEU A 41 13.86 -20.88 8.92
CA LEU A 41 15.18 -21.31 9.38
C LEU A 41 16.24 -20.20 9.21
N GLY A 42 16.13 -19.37 8.18
CA GLY A 42 17.03 -18.22 7.94
C GLY A 42 16.91 -17.15 9.03
N VAL A 43 15.69 -16.90 9.51
CA VAL A 43 15.43 -15.97 10.62
C VAL A 43 15.91 -16.55 11.97
N GLY A 44 15.81 -17.88 12.14
CA GLY A 44 16.25 -18.55 13.40
C GLY A 44 17.78 -18.66 13.57
N LEU A 45 18.55 -18.71 12.47
CA LEU A 45 20.01 -18.87 12.52
C LEU A 45 20.78 -17.54 12.51
N GLY A 46 20.16 -16.44 12.09
CA GLY A 46 20.78 -15.11 12.08
C GLY A 46 20.88 -14.45 13.46
N VAL A 47 20.16 -14.94 14.47
CA VAL A 47 20.13 -14.37 15.83
C VAL A 47 21.11 -15.08 16.78
N GLY A 48 21.70 -16.20 16.36
CA GLY A 48 22.51 -17.08 17.23
C GLY A 48 24.03 -16.90 17.20
N LEU A 49 24.60 -16.01 16.39
CA LEU A 49 26.06 -15.99 16.15
C LEU A 49 26.80 -14.72 16.58
N ASN A 50 26.23 -13.87 17.44
CA ASN A 50 26.99 -12.76 18.04
C ASN A 50 26.82 -12.74 19.57
N ASN A 51 27.53 -13.63 20.26
CA ASN A 51 27.90 -13.42 21.64
C ASN A 51 29.10 -14.32 22.01
N ASP A 52 30.29 -13.77 21.94
CA ASP A 52 31.41 -14.16 22.81
C ASP A 52 32.30 -12.94 23.00
N SER A 53 32.34 -12.43 24.23
CA SER A 53 33.49 -12.26 25.07
C SER A 53 33.23 -11.37 26.30
N ASP A 54 33.43 -12.02 27.47
CA ASP A 54 34.02 -11.54 28.75
C ASP A 54 33.34 -10.37 29.50
N SER A 55 33.02 -10.46 30.75
CA SER A 55 33.53 -11.14 31.96
C SER A 55 32.66 -10.78 33.16
N ASP A 56 32.53 -11.76 34.09
CA ASP A 56 32.37 -11.71 35.53
C ASP A 56 31.42 -10.76 36.27
N SER A 57 30.51 -11.33 36.93
CA SER A 57 30.24 -11.53 38.37
C SER A 57 28.85 -11.16 38.88
N ASP A 58 28.37 -12.13 39.64
CA ASP A 58 27.42 -12.14 40.75
C ASP A 58 25.90 -12.33 40.52
N LYS A 59 25.58 -13.50 41.04
CA LYS A 59 24.35 -14.18 41.44
C LYS A 59 23.13 -13.34 41.82
N SER A 60 21.95 -13.66 41.30
CA SER A 60 20.89 -14.25 42.15
C SER A 60 19.70 -14.76 41.27
N SER A 61 19.10 -15.81 41.76
CA SER A 61 18.08 -16.71 41.20
C SER A 61 16.72 -16.08 40.96
N GLY A 62 16.04 -16.54 39.86
CA GLY A 62 14.62 -16.34 39.66
C GLY A 62 14.16 -16.87 38.29
N ALA A 63 13.53 -18.06 38.29
CA ALA A 63 13.00 -18.71 37.10
C ALA A 63 11.73 -18.00 36.57
N GLY A 64 11.62 -17.91 35.26
CA GLY A 64 10.39 -17.48 34.59
C GLY A 64 10.59 -17.48 33.08
N SER A 65 10.19 -18.60 32.42
CA SER A 65 10.17 -18.73 30.97
C SER A 65 9.04 -17.90 30.36
N GLY A 66 9.36 -17.07 29.39
CA GLY A 66 8.38 -16.37 28.58
C GLY A 66 9.10 -15.72 27.40
N SER A 67 9.15 -16.45 26.27
CA SER A 67 9.67 -15.91 25.02
C SER A 67 8.62 -14.99 24.42
N SER A 68 8.79 -13.68 24.61
CA SER A 68 8.11 -12.66 23.82
C SER A 68 9.19 -11.85 23.09
N SER A 69 9.11 -11.81 21.76
CA SER A 69 9.90 -10.92 20.93
C SER A 69 9.48 -9.47 21.24
N GLY A 70 10.05 -8.91 22.28
CA GLY A 70 9.75 -7.56 22.73
C GLY A 70 10.34 -6.52 21.80
N HIS A 71 9.49 -5.81 21.12
CA HIS A 71 9.79 -4.49 20.60
C HIS A 71 10.07 -3.60 21.83
N ARG A 72 11.32 -3.25 22.07
CA ARG A 72 11.69 -2.36 23.20
C ARG A 72 11.30 -0.94 22.81
N ASP A 73 10.28 -0.43 23.47
CA ASP A 73 10.01 1.01 23.54
C ASP A 73 11.18 1.69 24.28
N THR A 74 12.16 2.19 23.53
CA THR A 74 13.18 3.10 24.03
C THR A 74 12.67 4.50 23.79
N GLY A 75 12.06 5.14 24.78
CA GLY A 75 11.39 6.44 24.75
C GLY A 75 12.20 7.66 24.29
N ALA A 76 13.08 7.50 23.32
CA ALA A 76 13.70 8.59 22.57
C ALA A 76 13.04 8.63 21.18
N PRO A 77 12.60 9.80 20.69
CA PRO A 77 12.08 9.92 19.33
C PRO A 77 13.15 9.41 18.36
N PRO A 78 12.76 8.62 17.33
CA PRO A 78 13.69 8.19 16.29
C PRO A 78 14.33 9.43 15.66
N ALA A 79 15.64 9.34 15.39
CA ALA A 79 16.33 10.41 14.69
C ALA A 79 15.64 10.65 13.34
N THR A 80 15.32 11.91 13.04
CA THR A 80 14.79 12.31 11.75
C THR A 80 15.69 11.73 10.65
N PRO A 81 15.14 11.02 9.65
CA PRO A 81 15.97 10.43 8.61
C PRO A 81 16.78 11.50 7.90
N ASN A 82 18.06 11.20 7.65
CA ASN A 82 18.92 12.10 6.87
C ASN A 82 18.48 12.08 5.41
N THR A 83 17.60 12.99 5.02
CA THR A 83 17.01 13.09 3.69
C THR A 83 17.88 13.87 2.70
N THR A 84 19.20 13.90 2.85
CA THR A 84 20.08 14.55 1.87
C THR A 84 19.98 13.82 0.53
N THR A 85 18.96 14.20 -0.23
CA THR A 85 18.82 13.79 -1.63
C THR A 85 19.84 14.54 -2.47
N PRO A 86 20.60 13.88 -3.33
CA PRO A 86 21.49 14.55 -4.28
C PRO A 86 20.71 15.60 -5.09
N GLN A 87 21.29 16.78 -5.29
CA GLN A 87 20.63 17.92 -5.94
C GLN A 87 20.21 17.67 -7.40
N SER A 88 20.77 16.66 -8.06
CA SER A 88 20.35 16.21 -9.39
C SER A 88 20.65 14.72 -9.57
N LEU A 89 19.61 13.93 -9.84
CA LEU A 89 19.76 12.53 -10.19
C LEU A 89 19.63 12.37 -11.71
N THR A 90 20.41 11.43 -12.28
CA THR A 90 20.22 11.05 -13.69
C THR A 90 18.86 10.39 -13.85
N ALA A 91 18.00 10.94 -14.72
CA ALA A 91 16.67 10.40 -14.93
C ALA A 91 16.71 8.97 -15.48
N LEU A 92 15.88 8.09 -14.90
CA LEU A 92 15.63 6.78 -15.49
C LEU A 92 14.74 6.91 -16.73
N PRO A 93 14.85 5.97 -17.70
CA PRO A 93 13.90 5.90 -18.81
C PRO A 93 12.48 5.78 -18.28
N ARG A 94 11.52 6.49 -18.89
CA ARG A 94 10.12 6.38 -18.50
C ARG A 94 9.62 4.94 -18.62
N TRP A 95 8.87 4.46 -17.63
CA TRP A 95 8.19 3.17 -17.73
C TRP A 95 7.13 3.24 -18.83
N ASN A 96 7.19 2.27 -19.75
CA ASN A 96 6.21 2.17 -20.84
C ASN A 96 5.26 1.01 -20.56
N TRP A 97 4.04 1.31 -20.15
CA TRP A 97 3.00 0.32 -19.85
C TRP A 97 2.48 -0.44 -21.10
N THR A 98 2.77 0.07 -22.30
CA THR A 98 2.35 -0.56 -23.57
C THR A 98 3.45 -1.39 -24.22
N ASP A 99 4.64 -1.43 -23.63
CA ASP A 99 5.77 -2.23 -24.11
C ASP A 99 5.55 -3.71 -23.75
N ALA A 100 5.26 -4.53 -24.75
CA ALA A 100 4.99 -5.95 -24.56
C ALA A 100 6.20 -6.75 -24.05
N ASP A 101 7.42 -6.24 -24.27
CA ASP A 101 8.66 -6.89 -23.87
C ASP A 101 9.09 -6.51 -22.44
N LYS A 102 8.50 -5.44 -21.87
CA LYS A 102 8.74 -5.00 -20.51
C LYS A 102 7.60 -5.37 -19.59
N LYS A 103 7.85 -6.34 -18.72
CA LYS A 103 6.85 -6.76 -17.71
C LYS A 103 7.17 -6.17 -16.35
N ALA A 104 6.14 -5.64 -15.69
CA ALA A 104 6.21 -5.27 -14.29
C ALA A 104 6.14 -6.54 -13.43
N PHE A 105 7.23 -6.82 -12.72
CA PHE A 105 7.28 -7.79 -11.64
C PHE A 105 7.34 -6.99 -10.35
N GLY A 106 6.20 -6.89 -9.67
CA GLY A 106 6.06 -5.95 -8.58
C GLY A 106 5.46 -6.56 -7.32
N VAL A 107 5.73 -5.89 -6.20
CA VAL A 107 5.14 -6.17 -4.90
C VAL A 107 4.54 -4.89 -4.31
N ASN A 108 3.56 -5.05 -3.43
CA ASN A 108 2.98 -3.94 -2.67
C ASN A 108 3.72 -3.78 -1.35
N ILE A 109 4.12 -2.54 -1.02
CA ILE A 109 4.71 -2.20 0.27
C ILE A 109 3.58 -1.74 1.20
N GLY A 110 2.76 -2.71 1.62
CA GLY A 110 1.63 -2.44 2.52
C GLY A 110 2.07 -2.08 3.93
N GLY A 111 1.25 -1.31 4.61
CA GLY A 111 1.45 -0.96 6.00
C GLY A 111 2.53 0.08 6.31
N GLN A 112 3.33 0.53 5.34
CA GLN A 112 4.41 1.49 5.60
C GLN A 112 3.90 2.92 5.85
N PHE A 113 2.99 3.42 5.01
CA PHE A 113 2.52 4.80 5.03
C PHE A 113 1.01 4.94 5.28
N LEU A 114 0.36 3.83 5.54
CA LEU A 114 -1.01 3.70 5.98
C LEU A 114 -1.12 2.40 6.76
N LEU A 115 -1.58 2.47 7.99
CA LEU A 115 -1.66 1.31 8.87
C LEU A 115 -2.88 0.45 8.56
N GLU A 116 -2.64 -0.84 8.33
CA GLU A 116 -3.67 -1.84 8.04
C GLU A 116 -3.64 -2.93 9.11
N ARG A 117 -4.67 -3.00 9.97
CA ARG A 117 -4.71 -3.89 11.14
C ARG A 117 -4.43 -5.36 10.81
N TRP A 118 -4.92 -5.85 9.68
CA TRP A 118 -4.70 -7.26 9.29
C TRP A 118 -3.23 -7.65 9.10
N LEU A 119 -2.33 -6.66 8.92
CA LEU A 119 -0.89 -6.90 8.82
C LEU A 119 -0.23 -7.05 10.20
N TYR A 120 -0.74 -6.38 11.23
CA TYR A 120 -0.11 -6.31 12.56
C TYR A 120 -1.13 -6.04 13.68
N GLU A 121 -2.17 -6.86 13.74
CA GLU A 121 -3.29 -6.71 14.68
C GLU A 121 -2.83 -6.63 16.14
N ASP A 122 -1.93 -7.51 16.57
CA ASP A 122 -1.43 -7.56 17.94
C ASP A 122 -0.73 -6.26 18.32
N TRP A 123 0.15 -5.76 17.43
CA TRP A 123 0.87 -4.51 17.65
C TRP A 123 -0.07 -3.30 17.72
N MET A 124 -1.03 -3.19 16.82
CA MET A 124 -2.02 -2.09 16.86
C MET A 124 -2.86 -2.15 18.13
N THR A 125 -3.21 -3.34 18.61
CA THR A 125 -3.96 -3.52 19.85
C THR A 125 -3.11 -3.15 21.08
N GLU A 126 -1.84 -3.56 21.10
CA GLU A 126 -0.93 -3.27 22.21
C GLU A 126 -0.64 -1.76 22.32
N VAL A 127 -0.34 -1.11 21.21
CA VAL A 127 0.07 0.30 21.17
C VAL A 127 -1.11 1.25 21.16
N GLY A 128 -2.11 0.97 20.34
CA GLY A 128 -3.26 1.86 20.08
C GLY A 128 -4.48 1.58 20.97
N GLY A 129 -4.49 0.43 21.67
CA GLY A 129 -5.61 -0.05 22.46
C GLY A 129 -6.53 -0.99 21.69
N ALA A 130 -7.43 -1.67 22.43
CA ALA A 130 -8.35 -2.68 21.87
C ALA A 130 -9.25 -2.12 20.74
N ASP A 131 -9.52 -0.82 20.77
CA ASP A 131 -10.36 -0.10 19.78
C ASP A 131 -9.55 0.49 18.62
N ALA A 132 -8.26 0.18 18.48
CA ALA A 132 -7.44 0.58 17.35
C ALA A 132 -7.71 -0.33 16.14
N TRP A 133 -8.82 -0.11 15.44
CA TRP A 133 -9.24 -0.90 14.29
C TRP A 133 -8.57 -0.51 12.97
N ASP A 134 -8.00 0.70 12.92
CA ASP A 134 -7.40 1.34 11.77
C ASP A 134 -6.52 2.52 12.22
N GLU A 135 -5.88 3.21 11.29
CA GLU A 135 -5.05 4.37 11.61
C GLU A 135 -5.87 5.55 12.16
N TRP A 136 -7.12 5.71 11.72
CA TRP A 136 -8.03 6.76 12.20
C TRP A 136 -8.33 6.60 13.70
N SER A 137 -8.80 5.41 14.11
CA SER A 137 -9.11 5.11 15.50
C SER A 137 -7.88 5.11 16.39
N MET A 138 -6.74 4.61 15.89
CA MET A 138 -5.46 4.62 16.59
C MET A 138 -4.98 6.07 16.82
N SER A 139 -5.05 6.92 15.80
CA SER A 139 -4.71 8.35 15.91
C SER A 139 -5.57 9.07 16.93
N ARG A 140 -6.88 8.79 16.93
CA ARG A 140 -7.82 9.35 17.91
C ARG A 140 -7.51 8.91 19.35
N ASN A 141 -7.17 7.62 19.53
CA ASN A 141 -6.90 7.03 20.84
C ASN A 141 -5.60 7.57 21.45
N LEU A 142 -4.56 7.71 20.63
CA LEU A 142 -3.23 8.14 21.10
C LEU A 142 -3.08 9.67 21.17
N GLY A 143 -3.78 10.40 20.31
CA GLY A 143 -3.58 11.82 20.09
C GLY A 143 -2.30 12.11 19.28
N GLU A 144 -2.18 13.36 18.83
CA GLU A 144 -1.18 13.74 17.81
C GLU A 144 0.27 13.41 18.22
N GLU A 145 0.69 13.79 19.42
CA GLU A 145 2.10 13.65 19.84
C GLU A 145 2.53 12.17 19.93
N LYS A 146 1.72 11.33 20.59
CA LYS A 146 2.05 9.91 20.72
C LYS A 146 1.96 9.20 19.37
N MET A 147 0.93 9.49 18.58
CA MET A 147 0.77 8.87 17.27
C MET A 147 1.90 9.25 16.32
N ARG A 148 2.41 10.48 16.37
CA ARG A 148 3.58 10.91 15.60
C ARG A 148 4.80 10.03 15.92
N ASN A 149 5.11 9.85 17.19
CA ASN A 149 6.24 9.02 17.64
C ASN A 149 6.06 7.55 17.20
N VAL A 150 4.85 7.02 17.30
CA VAL A 150 4.52 5.66 16.85
C VAL A 150 4.72 5.50 15.35
N LEU A 151 4.22 6.43 14.54
CA LEU A 151 4.36 6.41 13.09
C LEU A 151 5.82 6.54 12.66
N ASP A 152 6.58 7.46 13.26
CA ASP A 152 8.00 7.65 12.93
C ASP A 152 8.84 6.42 13.29
N ASN A 153 8.58 5.81 14.44
CA ASN A 153 9.23 4.55 14.80
C ASN A 153 8.85 3.41 13.85
N HIS A 154 7.57 3.27 13.52
CA HIS A 154 7.08 2.27 12.59
C HIS A 154 7.73 2.43 11.19
N MET A 155 7.69 3.63 10.62
CA MET A 155 8.26 3.90 9.29
C MET A 155 9.77 3.69 9.23
N SER A 156 10.48 3.90 10.36
CA SER A 156 11.93 3.68 10.43
C SER A 156 12.33 2.20 10.46
N THR A 157 11.41 1.29 10.76
CA THR A 157 11.72 -0.13 11.01
C THR A 157 10.94 -1.11 10.14
N TRP A 158 9.76 -0.75 9.65
CA TRP A 158 8.88 -1.66 8.92
C TRP A 158 9.41 -1.98 7.51
N PHE A 159 9.73 -0.97 6.72
CA PHE A 159 10.32 -1.12 5.41
C PHE A 159 11.60 -0.30 5.31
N VAL A 160 12.73 -0.99 5.20
CA VAL A 160 14.06 -0.38 5.18
C VAL A 160 14.80 -0.71 3.88
N GLU A 161 15.88 0.00 3.63
CA GLU A 161 16.64 -0.07 2.36
C GLU A 161 17.03 -1.50 1.95
N SER A 162 17.50 -2.32 2.90
CA SER A 162 17.92 -3.70 2.64
C SER A 162 16.81 -4.61 2.12
N HIS A 163 15.53 -4.27 2.37
CA HIS A 163 14.42 -5.01 1.81
C HIS A 163 14.35 -4.84 0.28
N LEU A 164 14.70 -3.66 -0.25
CA LEU A 164 14.79 -3.45 -1.70
C LEU A 164 15.90 -4.29 -2.34
N ASP A 165 17.03 -4.51 -1.65
CA ASP A 165 18.10 -5.39 -2.15
C ASP A 165 17.58 -6.83 -2.30
N THR A 166 16.84 -7.30 -1.31
CA THR A 166 16.21 -8.63 -1.35
C THR A 166 15.20 -8.75 -2.49
N LEU A 167 14.35 -7.74 -2.68
CA LEU A 167 13.38 -7.70 -3.78
C LEU A 167 14.07 -7.67 -5.14
N GLN A 168 15.12 -6.87 -5.31
CA GLN A 168 15.90 -6.80 -6.55
C GLN A 168 16.55 -8.15 -6.89
N GLN A 169 17.14 -8.83 -5.90
CA GLN A 169 17.71 -10.18 -6.07
C GLN A 169 16.65 -11.22 -6.48
N ALA A 170 15.41 -11.04 -6.04
CA ALA A 170 14.27 -11.87 -6.45
C ALA A 170 13.72 -11.51 -7.85
N GLY A 171 14.31 -10.53 -8.54
CA GLY A 171 13.90 -10.11 -9.89
C GLY A 171 12.73 -9.12 -9.90
N ILE A 172 12.37 -8.56 -8.76
CA ILE A 172 11.38 -7.49 -8.67
C ILE A 172 11.94 -6.20 -9.26
N ASN A 173 11.18 -5.56 -10.14
CA ASN A 173 11.58 -4.34 -10.84
C ASN A 173 10.63 -3.16 -10.56
N MET A 174 9.56 -3.40 -9.80
CA MET A 174 8.57 -2.38 -9.45
C MET A 174 8.04 -2.62 -8.04
N ILE A 175 7.83 -1.53 -7.29
CA ILE A 175 7.09 -1.55 -6.02
C ILE A 175 5.87 -0.65 -6.12
N ARG A 176 4.75 -1.05 -5.51
CA ARG A 176 3.60 -0.18 -5.29
C ARG A 176 3.66 0.33 -3.86
N ILE A 177 3.50 1.63 -3.70
CA ILE A 177 3.55 2.30 -2.39
C ILE A 177 2.17 2.89 -2.06
N PRO A 178 1.40 2.22 -1.19
CA PRO A 178 0.17 2.78 -0.62
C PRO A 178 0.48 3.88 0.39
N ILE A 179 -0.23 5.02 0.27
CA ILE A 179 -0.12 6.14 1.20
C ILE A 179 -1.49 6.80 1.39
N GLY A 180 -1.77 7.27 2.59
CA GLY A 180 -2.97 8.06 2.84
C GLY A 180 -2.87 9.50 2.34
N TYR A 181 -3.96 10.24 2.35
CA TYR A 181 -4.00 11.62 1.88
C TYR A 181 -3.36 12.63 2.85
N TRP A 182 -3.25 12.31 4.13
CA TRP A 182 -2.89 13.23 5.21
C TRP A 182 -1.47 13.82 5.14
N PRO A 183 -0.48 13.24 4.45
CA PRO A 183 0.77 13.94 4.17
C PRO A 183 0.64 15.03 3.10
N PHE A 184 -0.42 15.01 2.30
CA PHE A 184 -0.63 15.91 1.15
C PHE A 184 -1.73 16.96 1.38
N LEU A 185 -2.55 16.79 2.41
CA LEU A 185 -3.63 17.70 2.77
C LEU A 185 -3.69 17.83 4.28
N SER A 186 -3.81 19.07 4.78
CA SER A 186 -3.94 19.29 6.21
C SER A 186 -5.17 18.61 6.79
N THR A 187 -4.99 17.83 7.85
CA THR A 187 -6.10 17.19 8.56
C THR A 187 -7.02 18.20 9.25
N ALA A 188 -6.57 19.43 9.47
CA ALA A 188 -7.42 20.53 9.93
C ALA A 188 -8.52 20.89 8.90
N GLU A 189 -8.29 20.64 7.60
CA GLU A 189 -9.28 20.88 6.54
C GLU A 189 -10.35 19.78 6.48
N THR A 190 -10.00 18.56 6.86
CA THR A 190 -10.91 17.39 6.83
C THR A 190 -11.64 17.18 8.16
N GLY A 191 -11.04 17.63 9.26
CA GLY A 191 -11.51 17.34 10.62
C GLY A 191 -11.27 15.89 11.06
N GLU A 192 -10.49 15.12 10.29
CA GLU A 192 -10.13 13.74 10.62
C GLU A 192 -8.87 13.69 11.51
N PRO A 193 -8.73 12.67 12.38
CA PRO A 193 -7.71 12.65 13.43
C PRO A 193 -6.33 12.18 12.96
N TYR A 194 -6.14 11.94 11.68
CA TYR A 194 -4.86 11.48 11.16
C TYR A 194 -3.70 12.42 11.51
N VAL A 195 -2.53 11.86 11.62
CA VAL A 195 -1.33 12.60 11.98
C VAL A 195 -0.38 12.67 10.80
N ASN A 196 -0.07 13.89 10.38
CA ASN A 196 1.01 14.15 9.44
C ASN A 196 2.34 14.11 10.22
N ALA A 197 3.00 12.96 10.19
CA ALA A 197 4.32 12.72 10.78
C ALA A 197 5.43 12.90 9.71
N SER A 198 6.42 12.01 9.67
CA SER A 198 7.52 12.07 8.69
C SER A 198 7.25 11.22 7.42
N GLN A 199 5.98 11.02 7.03
CA GLN A 199 5.63 10.16 5.89
C GLN A 199 6.35 10.59 4.60
N LEU A 200 6.42 11.90 4.30
CA LEU A 200 7.07 12.38 3.07
C LEU A 200 8.58 12.24 3.11
N ASP A 201 9.21 12.31 4.30
CA ASP A 201 10.64 12.08 4.44
C ASP A 201 10.98 10.61 4.17
N TYR A 202 10.24 9.67 4.76
CA TYR A 202 10.41 8.23 4.50
C TYR A 202 10.02 7.85 3.07
N LEU A 203 9.02 8.48 2.49
CA LEU A 203 8.69 8.31 1.06
C LEU A 203 9.84 8.79 0.18
N SER A 204 10.45 9.94 0.51
CA SER A 204 11.63 10.45 -0.18
C SER A 204 12.79 9.46 -0.16
N LEU A 205 13.05 8.83 1.00
CA LEU A 205 14.05 7.76 1.11
C LEU A 205 13.70 6.56 0.21
N ALA A 206 12.45 6.09 0.26
CA ALA A 206 12.02 4.96 -0.56
C ALA A 206 12.17 5.22 -2.08
N LEU A 207 11.87 6.46 -2.54
CA LEU A 207 12.08 6.86 -3.94
C LEU A 207 13.57 6.90 -4.32
N ASN A 208 14.44 7.38 -3.41
CA ASN A 208 15.88 7.39 -3.63
C ASN A 208 16.44 5.97 -3.70
N TRP A 209 16.08 5.09 -2.78
CA TRP A 209 16.50 3.68 -2.79
C TRP A 209 16.02 2.94 -4.06
N ALA A 210 14.79 3.24 -4.52
CA ALA A 210 14.28 2.69 -5.78
C ALA A 210 15.10 3.21 -6.97
N TRP A 211 15.45 4.50 -7.00
CA TRP A 211 16.27 5.10 -8.05
C TRP A 211 17.67 4.46 -8.12
N GLU A 212 18.35 4.26 -7.00
CA GLU A 212 19.66 3.62 -6.91
C GLU A 212 19.67 2.21 -7.50
N ARG A 213 18.57 1.49 -7.31
CA ARG A 213 18.38 0.11 -7.80
C ARG A 213 17.71 0.03 -9.17
N LYS A 214 17.42 1.18 -9.79
CA LYS A 214 16.69 1.26 -11.08
C LYS A 214 15.35 0.53 -11.04
N MET A 215 14.73 0.50 -9.89
CA MET A 215 13.37 0.01 -9.68
C MET A 215 12.36 1.13 -9.90
N TYR A 216 11.18 0.76 -10.37
CA TYR A 216 10.09 1.72 -10.57
C TYR A 216 9.11 1.70 -9.41
N VAL A 217 8.38 2.81 -9.26
CA VAL A 217 7.40 2.99 -8.19
C VAL A 217 6.05 3.32 -8.79
N LEU A 218 5.04 2.53 -8.45
CA LEU A 218 3.63 2.86 -8.66
C LEU A 218 3.11 3.49 -7.37
N MET A 219 2.86 4.80 -7.40
CA MET A 219 2.27 5.48 -6.24
C MET A 219 0.78 5.21 -6.15
N ASP A 220 0.29 5.06 -4.94
CA ASP A 220 -1.10 4.74 -4.72
C ASP A 220 -1.72 5.57 -3.59
N MET A 221 -2.66 6.44 -3.95
CA MET A 221 -3.50 7.14 -2.99
C MET A 221 -4.50 6.15 -2.40
N HIS A 222 -4.10 5.52 -1.30
CA HIS A 222 -4.77 4.37 -0.72
C HIS A 222 -5.90 4.74 0.24
N GLY A 223 -5.80 5.89 0.90
CA GLY A 223 -6.83 6.46 1.77
C GLY A 223 -7.17 7.88 1.37
N LEU A 224 -8.47 8.19 1.24
CA LEU A 224 -8.99 9.49 0.84
C LEU A 224 -9.97 10.06 1.89
N PRO A 225 -10.18 11.40 1.95
CA PRO A 225 -11.10 12.02 2.88
C PRO A 225 -12.48 11.37 2.88
N GLY A 226 -12.95 10.97 4.07
CA GLY A 226 -14.23 10.30 4.22
C GLY A 226 -14.23 8.83 3.81
N SER A 227 -13.07 8.21 3.63
CA SER A 227 -12.92 6.79 3.25
C SER A 227 -13.65 6.41 1.96
N GLN A 228 -12.97 5.98 0.93
CA GLN A 228 -13.57 5.63 -0.37
C GLN A 228 -14.20 4.23 -0.39
N ASN A 229 -13.88 3.37 0.58
CA ASN A 229 -14.41 2.01 0.66
C ASN A 229 -15.01 1.65 2.03
N GLY A 230 -14.82 2.47 3.06
CA GLY A 230 -15.29 2.19 4.41
C GLY A 230 -14.55 1.07 5.10
N ASP A 231 -13.37 0.69 4.60
CA ASP A 231 -12.57 -0.41 5.13
C ASP A 231 -11.28 0.11 5.80
N GLN A 232 -10.69 -0.70 6.67
CA GLN A 232 -9.42 -0.38 7.35
C GLN A 232 -8.31 -0.02 6.36
N SER A 233 -8.31 -0.61 5.18
CA SER A 233 -7.34 -0.35 4.11
C SER A 233 -7.37 1.09 3.59
N SER A 234 -8.47 1.84 3.79
CA SER A 234 -8.52 3.28 3.51
C SER A 234 -8.06 4.15 4.69
N GLY A 235 -7.62 3.54 5.78
CA GLY A 235 -7.26 4.19 7.04
C GLY A 235 -8.44 4.41 8.00
N HIS A 236 -9.71 4.20 7.56
CA HIS A 236 -10.89 4.35 8.39
C HIS A 236 -11.91 3.23 8.14
N ASN A 237 -12.02 2.33 9.09
CA ASN A 237 -13.04 1.28 9.11
C ASN A 237 -14.38 1.87 9.56
N MET A 238 -15.22 2.19 8.62
CA MET A 238 -16.57 2.65 8.85
C MET A 238 -17.50 1.47 8.97
N SER A 239 -17.42 0.70 10.08
CA SER A 239 -18.30 -0.45 10.30
C SER A 239 -19.72 -0.14 9.85
N LEU A 240 -20.38 -1.13 9.24
CA LEU A 240 -21.76 -1.07 8.80
C LEU A 240 -22.61 -0.31 9.83
N ASN A 241 -23.28 0.75 9.42
CA ASN A 241 -24.23 1.41 10.27
C ASN A 241 -25.33 0.42 10.73
N SER A 242 -26.16 0.80 11.71
CA SER A 242 -27.22 -0.05 12.28
C SER A 242 -28.21 -0.60 11.24
N ASN A 243 -28.22 -0.08 10.02
CA ASN A 243 -29.05 -0.52 8.90
C ASN A 243 -28.31 -1.42 7.91
N GLY A 244 -27.05 -1.81 8.19
CA GLY A 244 -26.24 -2.63 7.30
C GLY A 244 -25.74 -1.91 6.04
N ASN A 245 -25.88 -0.59 5.98
CA ASN A 245 -25.37 0.21 4.88
C ASN A 245 -23.98 0.73 5.21
N ASN A 246 -23.07 0.57 4.27
CA ASN A 246 -21.76 1.20 4.32
C ASN A 246 -21.93 2.67 3.92
N ASP A 247 -21.96 3.53 4.93
CA ASP A 247 -21.95 4.97 4.69
C ASP A 247 -20.52 5.38 4.34
N VAL A 248 -20.29 5.67 3.06
CA VAL A 248 -18.96 6.00 2.51
C VAL A 248 -18.96 7.48 2.13
N PRO A 249 -18.60 8.39 3.04
CA PRO A 249 -18.69 9.84 2.84
C PRO A 249 -17.80 10.38 1.71
N TRP A 250 -16.83 9.62 1.23
CA TRP A 250 -16.00 10.00 0.09
C TRP A 250 -16.83 10.43 -1.14
N PHE A 251 -18.00 9.83 -1.36
CA PHE A 251 -18.88 10.18 -2.48
C PHE A 251 -19.61 11.52 -2.32
N THR A 252 -19.43 12.25 -1.21
CA THR A 252 -19.98 13.59 -1.05
C THR A 252 -19.20 14.64 -1.84
N PRO A 253 -19.84 15.72 -2.32
CA PRO A 253 -19.15 16.79 -3.04
C PRO A 253 -17.97 17.39 -2.27
N GLN A 254 -18.08 17.51 -0.95
CA GLN A 254 -17.02 18.04 -0.09
C GLN A 254 -15.78 17.15 -0.15
N ASN A 255 -15.93 15.84 0.13
CA ASN A 255 -14.82 14.91 0.15
C ASN A 255 -14.22 14.67 -1.23
N GLN A 256 -15.04 14.73 -2.30
CA GLN A 256 -14.55 14.74 -3.67
C GLN A 256 -13.61 15.94 -3.96
N ASN A 257 -13.98 17.12 -3.48
CA ASN A 257 -13.14 18.32 -3.64
C ASN A 257 -11.85 18.22 -2.82
N LEU A 258 -11.92 17.79 -1.55
CA LEU A 258 -10.74 17.57 -0.71
C LEU A 258 -9.80 16.52 -1.32
N SER A 259 -10.36 15.43 -1.85
CA SER A 259 -9.59 14.39 -2.55
C SER A 259 -8.85 14.94 -3.77
N LYS A 260 -9.49 15.81 -4.54
CA LYS A 260 -8.84 16.47 -5.69
C LYS A 260 -7.66 17.35 -5.25
N VAL A 261 -7.79 18.07 -4.12
CA VAL A 261 -6.68 18.84 -3.57
C VAL A 261 -5.54 17.92 -3.15
N ALA A 262 -5.83 16.87 -2.36
CA ALA A 262 -4.81 15.92 -1.90
C ALA A 262 -4.07 15.25 -3.06
N VAL A 263 -4.81 14.76 -4.05
CA VAL A 263 -4.23 14.13 -5.24
C VAL A 263 -3.40 15.11 -6.07
N THR A 264 -3.84 16.37 -6.23
CA THR A 264 -3.06 17.41 -6.91
C THR A 264 -1.74 17.65 -6.17
N ASN A 265 -1.79 17.81 -4.85
CA ASN A 265 -0.59 18.02 -4.03
C ASN A 265 0.37 16.82 -4.11
N MET A 266 -0.15 15.59 -4.17
CA MET A 266 0.68 14.40 -4.40
C MET A 266 1.37 14.46 -5.77
N PHE A 267 0.65 14.77 -6.85
CA PHE A 267 1.27 14.93 -8.18
C PHE A 267 2.37 15.99 -8.18
N GLU A 268 2.11 17.14 -7.54
CA GLU A 268 3.08 18.22 -7.43
C GLU A 268 4.32 17.80 -6.64
N TRP A 269 4.14 17.10 -5.52
CA TRP A 269 5.25 16.62 -4.71
C TRP A 269 6.09 15.61 -5.48
N LEU A 270 5.44 14.61 -6.11
CA LEU A 270 6.11 13.58 -6.90
C LEU A 270 6.94 14.16 -8.04
N THR A 271 6.38 15.11 -8.79
CA THR A 271 7.06 15.69 -9.96
C THR A 271 8.20 16.66 -9.59
N LYS A 272 8.16 17.22 -8.39
CA LYS A 272 9.25 18.07 -7.85
C LYS A 272 10.36 17.26 -7.19
N HIS A 273 10.12 15.98 -6.89
CA HIS A 273 11.09 15.13 -6.21
C HIS A 273 12.28 14.82 -7.14
N PRO A 274 13.55 14.88 -6.67
CA PRO A 274 14.72 14.60 -7.50
C PRO A 274 14.70 13.22 -8.16
N ALA A 275 14.19 12.18 -7.45
CA ALA A 275 14.03 10.82 -7.98
C ALA A 275 12.71 10.62 -8.77
N HIS A 276 11.97 11.67 -9.17
CA HIS A 276 10.67 11.56 -9.85
C HIS A 276 10.65 10.60 -11.04
N SER A 277 11.79 10.38 -11.69
CA SER A 277 11.91 9.48 -12.85
C SER A 277 11.62 8.01 -12.54
N VAL A 278 11.62 7.60 -11.26
CA VAL A 278 11.22 6.24 -10.87
C VAL A 278 9.71 6.03 -10.95
N ILE A 279 8.91 7.12 -10.96
CA ILE A 279 7.44 7.00 -10.91
C ILE A 279 6.93 6.43 -12.22
N SER A 280 6.37 5.22 -12.16
CA SER A 280 5.78 4.52 -13.32
C SER A 280 4.34 4.95 -13.59
N GLY A 281 3.64 5.41 -12.56
CA GLY A 281 2.24 5.82 -12.61
C GLY A 281 1.68 6.09 -11.23
N VAL A 282 0.42 6.51 -11.18
CA VAL A 282 -0.29 6.87 -9.96
C VAL A 282 -1.70 6.25 -9.97
N THR A 283 -2.06 5.53 -8.91
CA THR A 283 -3.46 5.21 -8.60
C THR A 283 -4.01 6.35 -7.75
N THR A 284 -5.06 7.01 -8.21
CA THR A 284 -5.62 8.21 -7.55
C THR A 284 -6.74 7.90 -6.56
N VAL A 285 -7.27 6.69 -6.58
CA VAL A 285 -8.20 6.13 -5.61
C VAL A 285 -8.11 4.62 -5.62
N ASN A 286 -7.82 4.02 -4.45
CA ASN A 286 -7.76 2.58 -4.27
C ASN A 286 -9.13 2.03 -3.86
N GLU A 287 -9.54 0.91 -4.49
CA GLU A 287 -10.69 0.09 -4.11
C GLU A 287 -11.99 0.90 -3.79
N PRO A 288 -12.44 1.80 -4.66
CA PRO A 288 -13.63 2.59 -4.37
C PRO A 288 -14.88 1.70 -4.28
N GLN A 289 -15.66 1.84 -3.20
CA GLN A 289 -16.85 1.03 -2.95
C GLN A 289 -18.09 1.65 -3.63
N THR A 290 -18.51 1.07 -4.74
CA THR A 290 -19.67 1.56 -5.52
C THR A 290 -20.98 0.84 -5.22
N ASP A 291 -21.08 0.09 -4.11
CA ASP A 291 -22.28 -0.68 -3.72
C ASP A 291 -22.85 -1.52 -4.86
N ASN A 292 -22.07 -2.48 -5.33
CA ASN A 292 -22.42 -3.38 -6.42
C ASN A 292 -22.88 -2.66 -7.70
N GLY A 293 -22.32 -1.49 -7.98
CA GLY A 293 -22.61 -0.74 -9.20
C GLY A 293 -23.75 0.27 -9.05
N ASN A 294 -23.97 0.79 -7.86
CA ASN A 294 -24.85 1.95 -7.65
C ASN A 294 -24.54 3.05 -8.66
N THR A 295 -25.51 3.38 -9.53
CA THR A 295 -25.30 4.26 -10.68
C THR A 295 -24.82 5.66 -10.30
N THR A 296 -25.24 6.19 -9.16
CA THR A 296 -24.79 7.49 -8.65
C THR A 296 -23.32 7.43 -8.26
N ARG A 297 -22.90 6.44 -7.44
CA ARG A 297 -21.50 6.27 -7.02
C ARG A 297 -20.58 5.96 -8.22
N VAL A 298 -21.04 5.13 -9.15
CA VAL A 298 -20.32 4.87 -10.41
C VAL A 298 -20.13 6.15 -11.23
N SER A 299 -21.15 7.02 -11.32
CA SER A 299 -21.04 8.29 -12.04
C SER A 299 -20.03 9.24 -11.37
N ILE A 300 -20.07 9.35 -10.04
CA ILE A 300 -19.12 10.18 -9.27
C ILE A 300 -17.69 9.66 -9.48
N LEU A 301 -17.49 8.35 -9.36
CA LEU A 301 -16.16 7.74 -9.57
C LEU A 301 -15.65 7.96 -10.99
N ARG A 302 -16.50 7.80 -12.00
CA ARG A 302 -16.15 8.08 -13.41
C ARG A 302 -15.69 9.52 -13.59
N ASP A 303 -16.40 10.48 -13.01
CA ASP A 303 -16.07 11.90 -13.15
C ASP A 303 -14.76 12.23 -12.38
N PHE A 304 -14.53 11.56 -11.24
CA PHE A 304 -13.25 11.64 -10.53
C PHE A 304 -12.09 11.09 -11.39
N TYR A 305 -12.28 9.94 -12.04
CA TYR A 305 -11.25 9.35 -12.91
C TYR A 305 -10.98 10.20 -14.16
N ARG A 306 -12.01 10.78 -14.77
CA ARG A 306 -11.80 11.72 -15.90
C ARG A 306 -10.95 12.91 -15.48
N TRP A 307 -11.25 13.47 -14.32
CA TRP A 307 -10.44 14.53 -13.73
C TRP A 307 -9.02 14.04 -13.42
N SER A 308 -8.86 12.86 -12.83
CA SER A 308 -7.56 12.26 -12.51
C SER A 308 -6.68 12.08 -13.74
N ILE A 309 -7.26 11.59 -14.86
CA ILE A 309 -6.54 11.43 -16.13
C ILE A 309 -6.06 12.79 -16.64
N GLN A 310 -6.89 13.83 -16.58
CA GLN A 310 -6.48 15.20 -16.96
C GLN A 310 -5.33 15.72 -16.09
N GLN A 311 -5.31 15.39 -14.79
CA GLN A 311 -4.15 15.71 -13.94
C GLN A 311 -2.93 14.87 -14.34
N GLY A 312 -3.10 13.58 -14.59
CA GLY A 312 -2.02 12.71 -15.11
C GLY A 312 -1.37 13.28 -16.36
N ASP A 313 -2.17 13.74 -17.31
CA ASP A 313 -1.69 14.40 -18.54
C ASP A 313 -0.91 15.68 -18.21
N LYS A 314 -1.45 16.53 -17.34
CA LYS A 314 -0.81 17.80 -16.91
C LYS A 314 0.57 17.55 -16.28
N TYR A 315 0.70 16.53 -15.45
CA TYR A 315 1.96 16.19 -14.75
C TYR A 315 2.80 15.14 -15.49
N ASN A 316 2.35 14.68 -16.66
CA ASN A 316 3.01 13.65 -17.47
C ASN A 316 3.24 12.34 -16.71
N LEU A 317 2.27 11.92 -15.90
CA LEU A 317 2.26 10.66 -15.16
C LEU A 317 1.03 9.82 -15.54
N PRO A 318 1.19 8.53 -15.90
CA PRO A 318 0.07 7.64 -16.15
C PRO A 318 -0.81 7.47 -14.91
N VAL A 319 -2.13 7.50 -15.11
CA VAL A 319 -3.10 7.19 -14.07
C VAL A 319 -3.58 5.75 -14.25
N ILE A 320 -3.44 4.96 -13.19
CA ILE A 320 -3.90 3.57 -13.14
C ILE A 320 -5.23 3.54 -12.40
N LEU A 321 -6.25 2.98 -13.06
CA LEU A 321 -7.61 2.96 -12.52
C LEU A 321 -7.89 1.65 -11.79
N HIS A 322 -8.59 1.74 -10.66
CA HIS A 322 -9.13 0.60 -9.93
C HIS A 322 -10.65 0.55 -10.08
N HIS A 323 -11.21 -0.59 -10.45
CA HIS A 323 -12.66 -0.73 -10.72
C HIS A 323 -13.47 -1.21 -9.50
N GLY A 324 -12.90 -1.22 -8.28
CA GLY A 324 -13.60 -1.57 -7.04
C GLY A 324 -14.19 -2.98 -7.04
N PHE A 325 -13.53 -3.94 -7.73
CA PHE A 325 -13.97 -5.34 -7.89
C PHE A 325 -15.31 -5.53 -8.62
N VAL A 326 -15.87 -4.49 -9.22
CA VAL A 326 -17.13 -4.52 -9.96
C VAL A 326 -16.89 -4.07 -11.42
N PRO A 327 -16.37 -4.94 -12.29
CA PRO A 327 -15.92 -4.56 -13.64
C PRO A 327 -17.04 -4.14 -14.59
N GLU A 328 -18.28 -4.65 -14.42
CA GLU A 328 -19.37 -4.44 -15.37
C GLU A 328 -19.73 -2.95 -15.59
N PRO A 329 -19.85 -2.09 -14.54
CA PRO A 329 -20.17 -0.68 -14.74
C PRO A 329 -19.11 0.10 -15.53
N TYR A 330 -17.88 -0.42 -15.62
CA TYR A 330 -16.73 0.24 -16.23
C TYR A 330 -16.41 -0.24 -17.64
N ARG A 331 -17.12 -1.27 -18.12
CA ARG A 331 -16.87 -1.87 -19.44
C ARG A 331 -17.01 -0.88 -20.61
N TYR A 332 -17.75 0.20 -20.41
CA TYR A 332 -18.09 1.18 -21.45
C TYR A 332 -17.55 2.60 -21.16
N TRP A 333 -16.52 2.70 -20.34
CA TRP A 333 -15.87 3.99 -20.03
C TRP A 333 -14.89 4.41 -21.10
#